data_560cffcfc3c592cdd4694a7333ce8643
#
_entry.id   560cffcfc3c592cdd4694a7333ce8643
#
_cell.length_a   1.000
_cell.length_b   1.000
_cell.length_c   1.000
_cell.angle_alpha   90.00
_cell.angle_beta   90.00
_cell.angle_gamma   90.00
#
_symmetry.space_group_name_H-M   'P 1'
#
loop_
_entity.id
_entity.type
_entity.pdbx_description
1 polymer ?
#
loop_
_entity_poly.entity_id
_entity_poly.type
_entity_poly.pdbx_seq_one_letter_code
_entity_poly.pdbx_strand_id
1 'polypeptide(L)'
;MSEGVSFDDIVEDRHIVVCCGTGGVGKTTVAAVFAVEGARRGRNAVVVTIDPAKRLANTLGLDSLSNTAHEIDRSRWDPAGDAPSSGRLSALMLDTKSTFDDLVATYAEDDDQTQRILANRFYRNVSTALSGTQEYMAMEKLYELHENGGYDLVVVDTPPTRHALDFLDAPQRLTRLLDNRIFRMLMMPTRAYLRVASAAVQRFLRTVSRVVGTEVIDDVVAFFRAFEGMEEGFRDRAASVLALLAESSSSFVVVSSPRRDAVEEAAFFAERLAESDIPVEGLIVNRVHPSFGEEGVHGLRARAETLAAKKAEAARAAGDGAASADRLGGLYANLADFRQVAERERHHLAGVKARAGRAAVAYVPFLSRDVYDFDALAEVGRYLFATAPARVVPGG
;
A
#
# COMPACT_ATOMS: atom_id res chain seq x y z
N MET A 1 -16.96 -6.64 27.37
CA MET A 1 -15.73 -6.83 26.55
C MET A 1 -16.17 -6.55 25.12
N SER A 2 -15.79 -5.41 24.53
CA SER A 2 -16.11 -5.17 23.12
C SER A 2 -15.31 -6.15 22.27
N GLU A 3 -15.99 -6.90 21.43
CA GLU A 3 -15.37 -7.77 20.43
C GLU A 3 -14.38 -6.95 19.60
N GLY A 4 -13.22 -7.56 19.27
CA GLY A 4 -12.25 -6.93 18.37
C GLY A 4 -12.83 -6.80 16.96
N VAL A 5 -12.35 -5.85 16.19
CA VAL A 5 -12.74 -5.67 14.78
C VAL A 5 -12.39 -6.92 13.99
N SER A 6 -13.26 -7.39 13.10
CA SER A 6 -13.00 -8.46 12.13
C SER A 6 -12.69 -7.87 10.73
N PHE A 7 -12.12 -8.69 9.83
CA PHE A 7 -11.97 -8.28 8.43
C PHE A 7 -13.30 -8.15 7.71
N ASP A 8 -14.32 -8.88 8.17
CA ASP A 8 -15.69 -8.77 7.68
C ASP A 8 -16.25 -7.39 8.02
N ASP A 9 -16.11 -6.92 9.27
CA ASP A 9 -16.53 -5.59 9.70
C ASP A 9 -15.80 -4.47 8.88
N ILE A 10 -14.51 -4.67 8.59
CA ILE A 10 -13.75 -3.70 7.78
C ILE A 10 -14.35 -3.59 6.37
N VAL A 11 -14.68 -4.72 5.72
CA VAL A 11 -15.26 -4.69 4.37
C VAL A 11 -16.70 -4.20 4.37
N GLU A 12 -17.48 -4.45 5.41
CA GLU A 12 -18.90 -4.08 5.47
C GLU A 12 -19.11 -2.63 5.88
N ASP A 13 -18.36 -2.14 6.87
CA ASP A 13 -18.65 -0.87 7.54
C ASP A 13 -17.73 0.28 7.13
N ARG A 14 -16.51 0.01 6.63
CA ARG A 14 -15.57 1.08 6.30
C ARG A 14 -15.77 1.58 4.88
N HIS A 15 -15.63 2.90 4.70
CA HIS A 15 -15.63 3.54 3.38
C HIS A 15 -14.24 3.54 2.75
N ILE A 16 -13.20 3.60 3.58
CA ILE A 16 -11.81 3.68 3.12
C ILE A 16 -11.00 2.57 3.80
N VAL A 17 -10.24 1.83 3.01
CA VAL A 17 -9.28 0.83 3.49
C VAL A 17 -7.90 1.13 2.90
N VAL A 18 -6.95 1.49 3.75
CA VAL A 18 -5.57 1.78 3.34
C VAL A 18 -4.69 0.57 3.62
N CYS A 19 -4.24 -0.11 2.56
CA CYS A 19 -3.30 -1.23 2.66
C CYS A 19 -1.87 -0.73 2.67
N CYS A 20 -1.16 -0.87 3.79
CA CYS A 20 0.18 -0.36 4.00
C CYS A 20 1.14 -1.47 4.47
N GLY A 21 2.45 -1.23 4.35
CA GLY A 21 3.48 -2.19 4.72
C GLY A 21 4.71 -2.10 3.80
N THR A 22 5.71 -2.93 4.08
CA THR A 22 7.00 -2.94 3.37
C THR A 22 6.90 -3.42 1.92
N GLY A 23 7.97 -3.24 1.15
CA GLY A 23 8.02 -3.71 -0.24
C GLY A 23 7.93 -5.23 -0.37
N GLY A 24 7.12 -5.72 -1.32
CA GLY A 24 7.05 -7.13 -1.68
C GLY A 24 6.26 -8.04 -0.74
N VAL A 25 5.59 -7.51 0.30
CA VAL A 25 4.79 -8.30 1.24
C VAL A 25 3.41 -8.72 0.70
N GLY A 26 2.96 -8.15 -0.42
CA GLY A 26 1.67 -8.49 -1.06
C GLY A 26 0.55 -7.48 -0.81
N LYS A 27 0.86 -6.21 -0.54
CA LYS A 27 -0.14 -5.13 -0.37
C LYS A 27 -1.14 -5.05 -1.52
N THR A 28 -0.65 -5.02 -2.75
CA THR A 28 -1.47 -4.96 -3.97
C THR A 28 -2.47 -6.13 -4.05
N THR A 29 -2.01 -7.34 -3.72
CA THR A 29 -2.87 -8.53 -3.67
C THR A 29 -3.95 -8.37 -2.60
N VAL A 30 -3.56 -7.94 -1.40
CA VAL A 30 -4.50 -7.72 -0.28
C VAL A 30 -5.50 -6.63 -0.64
N ALA A 31 -5.07 -5.51 -1.19
CA ALA A 31 -5.96 -4.43 -1.64
C ALA A 31 -6.97 -4.93 -2.68
N ALA A 32 -6.52 -5.70 -3.68
CA ALA A 32 -7.41 -6.31 -4.65
C ALA A 32 -8.42 -7.26 -3.99
N VAL A 33 -8.00 -8.06 -3.01
CA VAL A 33 -8.88 -8.98 -2.26
C VAL A 33 -9.97 -8.22 -1.50
N PHE A 34 -9.62 -7.12 -0.80
CA PHE A 34 -10.61 -6.29 -0.11
C PHE A 34 -11.65 -5.70 -1.06
N ALA A 35 -11.20 -5.16 -2.21
CA ALA A 35 -12.10 -4.56 -3.20
C ALA A 35 -13.03 -5.60 -3.84
N VAL A 36 -12.50 -6.77 -4.20
CA VAL A 36 -13.29 -7.89 -4.74
C VAL A 36 -14.32 -8.37 -3.73
N GLU A 37 -13.93 -8.52 -2.47
CA GLU A 37 -14.85 -8.96 -1.42
C GLU A 37 -15.94 -7.92 -1.15
N GLY A 38 -15.59 -6.61 -1.14
CA GLY A 38 -16.58 -5.54 -1.06
C GLY A 38 -17.61 -5.60 -2.18
N ALA A 39 -17.16 -5.80 -3.43
CA ALA A 39 -18.03 -5.97 -4.57
C ALA A 39 -18.92 -7.22 -4.46
N ARG A 40 -18.37 -8.34 -3.96
CA ARG A 40 -19.13 -9.58 -3.71
C ARG A 40 -20.19 -9.42 -2.62
N ARG A 41 -20.00 -8.50 -1.69
CA ARG A 41 -20.99 -8.12 -0.66
C ARG A 41 -21.98 -7.05 -1.12
N GLY A 42 -21.96 -6.69 -2.40
CA GLY A 42 -22.92 -5.77 -3.01
C GLY A 42 -22.54 -4.30 -2.95
N ARG A 43 -21.31 -3.98 -2.54
CA ARG A 43 -20.79 -2.61 -2.50
C ARG A 43 -20.27 -2.16 -3.86
N ASN A 44 -20.37 -0.87 -4.15
CA ASN A 44 -19.67 -0.24 -5.27
C ASN A 44 -18.22 0.03 -4.80
N ALA A 45 -17.29 -0.87 -5.13
CA ALA A 45 -15.91 -0.86 -4.66
C ALA A 45 -14.94 -0.39 -5.73
N VAL A 46 -13.94 0.40 -5.34
CA VAL A 46 -12.81 0.80 -6.19
C VAL A 46 -11.48 0.50 -5.52
N VAL A 47 -10.54 -0.08 -6.26
CA VAL A 47 -9.16 -0.22 -5.82
C VAL A 47 -8.25 0.76 -6.57
N VAL A 48 -7.48 1.52 -5.79
CA VAL A 48 -6.53 2.54 -6.27
C VAL A 48 -5.12 2.07 -5.99
N THR A 49 -4.28 1.95 -7.01
CA THR A 49 -2.85 1.73 -6.80
C THR A 49 -2.03 2.98 -7.09
N ILE A 50 -1.04 3.21 -6.26
CA ILE A 50 -0.04 4.26 -6.42
C ILE A 50 1.24 3.70 -7.07
N ASP A 51 1.38 2.38 -7.10
CA ASP A 51 2.56 1.70 -7.68
C ASP A 51 2.46 1.67 -9.22
N PRO A 52 3.36 2.36 -9.96
CA PRO A 52 3.36 2.36 -11.41
C PRO A 52 3.75 1.01 -12.04
N ALA A 53 4.12 0.02 -11.24
CA ALA A 53 4.68 -1.26 -11.72
C ALA A 53 3.65 -2.22 -12.35
N LYS A 54 2.44 -1.77 -12.71
CA LYS A 54 1.36 -2.57 -13.33
C LYS A 54 0.95 -3.84 -12.55
N ARG A 55 1.34 -3.96 -11.28
CA ARG A 55 1.05 -5.15 -10.47
C ARG A 55 -0.44 -5.35 -10.28
N LEU A 56 -1.18 -4.27 -9.97
CA LEU A 56 -2.62 -4.34 -9.82
C LEU A 56 -3.30 -4.73 -11.13
N ALA A 57 -2.92 -4.10 -12.25
CA ALA A 57 -3.45 -4.47 -13.57
C ALA A 57 -3.25 -5.96 -13.85
N ASN A 58 -2.02 -6.47 -13.65
CA ASN A 58 -1.72 -7.88 -13.84
C ASN A 58 -2.55 -8.79 -12.92
N THR A 59 -2.69 -8.43 -11.64
CA THR A 59 -3.47 -9.20 -10.65
C THR A 59 -4.96 -9.26 -11.02
N LEU A 60 -5.49 -8.17 -11.60
CA LEU A 60 -6.87 -8.10 -12.09
C LEU A 60 -7.00 -8.55 -13.56
N GLY A 61 -5.91 -9.02 -14.17
CA GLY A 61 -5.87 -9.48 -15.55
C GLY A 61 -6.23 -8.39 -16.56
N LEU A 62 -5.82 -7.14 -16.31
CA LEU A 62 -6.02 -5.99 -17.18
C LEU A 62 -4.73 -5.64 -17.90
N ASP A 63 -4.82 -5.15 -19.15
CA ASP A 63 -3.67 -4.73 -19.93
C ASP A 63 -2.99 -3.47 -19.35
N SER A 64 -3.82 -2.53 -18.88
CA SER A 64 -3.36 -1.29 -18.25
C SER A 64 -4.46 -0.68 -17.38
N LEU A 65 -4.06 0.20 -16.49
CA LEU A 65 -4.91 1.09 -15.70
C LEU A 65 -4.51 2.54 -15.97
N SER A 66 -5.44 3.46 -15.85
CA SER A 66 -5.24 4.91 -15.96
C SER A 66 -5.71 5.64 -14.70
N ASN A 67 -5.59 6.96 -14.67
CA ASN A 67 -6.08 7.81 -13.58
C ASN A 67 -7.62 7.89 -13.50
N THR A 68 -8.32 7.31 -14.49
CA THR A 68 -9.77 7.16 -14.50
C THR A 68 -10.15 5.75 -14.08
N ALA A 69 -11.15 5.63 -13.21
CA ALA A 69 -11.62 4.33 -12.76
C ALA A 69 -12.22 3.52 -13.93
N HIS A 70 -11.75 2.29 -14.06
CA HIS A 70 -12.21 1.33 -15.05
C HIS A 70 -13.04 0.26 -14.34
N GLU A 71 -14.33 0.13 -14.71
CA GLU A 71 -15.20 -0.91 -14.18
C GLU A 71 -14.79 -2.27 -14.75
N ILE A 72 -14.65 -3.26 -13.87
CA ILE A 72 -14.24 -4.62 -14.20
C ILE A 72 -15.49 -5.46 -14.45
N ASP A 73 -15.52 -6.16 -15.59
CA ASP A 73 -16.64 -7.03 -15.95
C ASP A 73 -16.94 -8.03 -14.82
N ARG A 74 -18.21 -8.06 -14.42
CA ARG A 74 -18.71 -8.87 -13.31
C ARG A 74 -18.43 -10.36 -13.50
N SER A 75 -18.49 -10.86 -14.72
CA SER A 75 -18.25 -12.28 -15.03
C SER A 75 -16.85 -12.75 -14.62
N ARG A 76 -15.90 -11.83 -14.42
CA ARG A 76 -14.52 -12.13 -14.03
C ARG A 76 -14.36 -12.35 -12.54
N TRP A 77 -15.08 -11.58 -11.70
CA TRP A 77 -14.93 -11.63 -10.24
C TRP A 77 -16.11 -12.32 -9.52
N ASP A 78 -17.24 -12.51 -10.24
CA ASP A 78 -18.45 -13.20 -9.79
C ASP A 78 -18.98 -14.14 -10.88
N PRO A 79 -18.22 -15.16 -11.32
CA PRO A 79 -18.62 -16.05 -12.42
C PRO A 79 -19.82 -16.92 -12.07
N ALA A 80 -20.12 -17.16 -10.80
CA ALA A 80 -21.29 -17.90 -10.34
C ALA A 80 -22.56 -17.03 -10.31
N GLY A 81 -22.41 -15.70 -10.28
CA GLY A 81 -23.54 -14.76 -10.19
C GLY A 81 -24.17 -14.70 -8.80
N ASP A 82 -23.43 -15.09 -7.76
CA ASP A 82 -23.91 -15.17 -6.37
C ASP A 82 -23.93 -13.81 -5.65
N ALA A 83 -23.14 -12.83 -6.14
CA ALA A 83 -23.07 -11.51 -5.54
C ALA A 83 -24.37 -10.70 -5.79
N PRO A 84 -24.77 -9.81 -4.85
CA PRO A 84 -25.89 -8.88 -5.06
C PRO A 84 -25.74 -8.05 -6.34
N SER A 85 -26.84 -7.72 -7.00
CA SER A 85 -26.84 -6.96 -8.26
C SER A 85 -26.25 -5.53 -8.13
N SER A 86 -26.23 -4.99 -6.92
CA SER A 86 -25.62 -3.69 -6.59
C SER A 86 -24.09 -3.72 -6.61
N GLY A 87 -23.47 -4.90 -6.45
CA GLY A 87 -22.02 -5.04 -6.40
C GLY A 87 -21.35 -4.62 -7.70
N ARG A 88 -20.35 -3.73 -7.58
CA ARG A 88 -19.50 -3.26 -8.67
C ARG A 88 -18.05 -3.25 -8.24
N LEU A 89 -17.16 -3.52 -9.17
CA LEU A 89 -15.71 -3.46 -8.95
C LEU A 89 -15.07 -2.57 -9.99
N SER A 90 -14.36 -1.56 -9.53
CA SER A 90 -13.56 -0.68 -10.39
C SER A 90 -12.10 -0.67 -9.94
N ALA A 91 -11.20 -0.37 -10.85
CA ALA A 91 -9.79 -0.19 -10.56
C ALA A 91 -9.22 1.03 -11.28
N LEU A 92 -8.27 1.72 -10.65
CA LEU A 92 -7.51 2.79 -11.28
C LEU A 92 -6.04 2.78 -10.80
N MET A 93 -5.17 3.38 -11.61
CA MET A 93 -3.79 3.65 -11.26
C MET A 93 -3.59 5.16 -11.20
N LEU A 94 -3.10 5.64 -10.06
CA LEU A 94 -2.84 7.06 -9.84
C LEU A 94 -1.79 7.56 -10.83
N ASP A 95 -2.12 8.61 -11.56
CA ASP A 95 -1.17 9.48 -12.24
C ASP A 95 -0.97 10.74 -11.41
N THR A 96 0.18 10.83 -10.75
CA THR A 96 0.52 11.93 -9.84
C THR A 96 0.44 13.29 -10.54
N LYS A 97 0.91 13.36 -11.80
CA LYS A 97 0.91 14.62 -12.55
C LYS A 97 -0.51 15.05 -12.90
N SER A 98 -1.31 14.12 -13.45
CA SER A 98 -2.70 14.41 -13.81
C SER A 98 -3.51 14.84 -12.59
N THR A 99 -3.38 14.14 -11.46
CA THR A 99 -4.07 14.51 -10.22
C THR A 99 -3.66 15.88 -9.71
N PHE A 100 -2.37 16.24 -9.85
CA PHE A 100 -1.92 17.57 -9.46
C PHE A 100 -2.41 18.67 -10.43
N ASP A 101 -2.46 18.37 -11.74
CA ASP A 101 -3.03 19.26 -12.75
C ASP A 101 -4.53 19.54 -12.46
N ASP A 102 -5.31 18.47 -12.08
CA ASP A 102 -6.72 18.58 -11.71
C ASP A 102 -6.90 19.44 -10.45
N LEU A 103 -6.01 19.27 -9.46
CA LEU A 103 -6.02 20.05 -8.24
C LEU A 103 -5.73 21.53 -8.51
N VAL A 104 -4.75 21.82 -9.38
CA VAL A 104 -4.46 23.19 -9.83
C VAL A 104 -5.68 23.80 -10.50
N ALA A 105 -6.36 23.06 -11.40
CA ALA A 105 -7.56 23.55 -12.06
C ALA A 105 -8.72 23.81 -11.10
N THR A 106 -8.82 23.02 -10.01
CA THR A 106 -9.86 23.18 -8.99
C THR A 106 -9.71 24.46 -8.17
N TYR A 107 -8.46 24.87 -7.86
CA TYR A 107 -8.18 26.01 -6.98
C TYR A 107 -7.75 27.27 -7.72
N ALA A 108 -7.54 27.22 -9.03
CA ALA A 108 -7.29 28.39 -9.84
C ALA A 108 -8.53 29.30 -9.92
N GLU A 109 -8.33 30.60 -9.95
CA GLU A 109 -9.42 31.58 -10.08
C GLU A 109 -10.06 31.54 -11.48
N ASP A 110 -9.25 31.19 -12.50
CA ASP A 110 -9.68 31.12 -13.90
C ASP A 110 -8.81 30.15 -14.73
N ASP A 111 -9.27 29.88 -15.95
CA ASP A 111 -8.57 29.03 -16.92
C ASP A 111 -7.19 29.61 -17.31
N ASP A 112 -7.05 30.93 -17.36
CA ASP A 112 -5.77 31.58 -17.68
C ASP A 112 -4.73 31.34 -16.59
N GLN A 113 -5.12 31.34 -15.32
CA GLN A 113 -4.25 31.01 -14.20
C GLN A 113 -3.82 29.54 -14.28
N THR A 114 -4.76 28.64 -14.52
CA THR A 114 -4.50 27.20 -14.73
C THR A 114 -3.47 27.01 -15.84
N GLN A 115 -3.68 27.58 -17.01
CA GLN A 115 -2.78 27.46 -18.16
C GLN A 115 -1.38 28.00 -17.86
N ARG A 116 -1.27 29.15 -17.18
CA ARG A 116 0.03 29.72 -16.79
C ARG A 116 0.83 28.79 -15.90
N ILE A 117 0.14 28.10 -14.94
CA ILE A 117 0.78 27.13 -14.05
C ILE A 117 1.21 25.87 -14.82
N LEU A 118 0.30 25.26 -15.58
CA LEU A 118 0.56 24.02 -16.30
C LEU A 118 1.63 24.17 -17.40
N ALA A 119 1.71 25.34 -18.04
CA ALA A 119 2.73 25.65 -19.04
C ALA A 119 4.12 25.95 -18.44
N ASN A 120 4.19 26.24 -17.14
CA ASN A 120 5.43 26.66 -16.48
C ASN A 120 6.44 25.51 -16.41
N ARG A 121 7.71 25.74 -16.77
CA ARG A 121 8.77 24.71 -16.78
C ARG A 121 9.13 24.22 -15.38
N PHE A 122 9.17 25.12 -14.40
CA PHE A 122 9.44 24.76 -13.01
C PHE A 122 8.35 23.82 -12.48
N TYR A 123 7.06 24.14 -12.72
CA TYR A 123 5.94 23.27 -12.35
C TYR A 123 6.08 21.87 -12.94
N ARG A 124 6.33 21.77 -14.25
CA ARG A 124 6.46 20.46 -14.93
C ARG A 124 7.59 19.60 -14.37
N ASN A 125 8.66 20.21 -13.89
CA ASN A 125 9.78 19.50 -13.28
C ASN A 125 9.48 19.11 -11.83
N VAL A 126 8.78 19.96 -11.08
CA VAL A 126 8.49 19.80 -9.65
C VAL A 126 7.34 18.84 -9.44
N SER A 127 6.27 18.89 -10.24
CA SER A 127 5.10 18.01 -10.12
C SER A 127 5.43 16.51 -10.25
N THR A 128 6.56 16.18 -10.85
CA THR A 128 7.02 14.78 -11.02
C THR A 128 8.20 14.39 -10.13
N ALA A 129 8.95 15.37 -9.60
CA ALA A 129 10.25 15.13 -8.96
C ALA A 129 10.28 15.32 -7.44
N LEU A 130 9.29 16.00 -6.87
CA LEU A 130 9.26 16.23 -5.41
C LEU A 130 8.91 14.96 -4.64
N SER A 131 9.81 14.56 -3.74
CA SER A 131 9.53 13.52 -2.76
C SER A 131 8.35 13.93 -1.87
N GLY A 132 7.37 13.04 -1.69
CA GLY A 132 6.14 13.29 -0.93
C GLY A 132 4.96 13.81 -1.77
N THR A 133 5.18 14.21 -3.03
CA THR A 133 4.08 14.62 -3.91
C THR A 133 3.21 13.41 -4.30
N GLN A 134 3.82 12.26 -4.50
CA GLN A 134 3.11 11.04 -4.88
C GLN A 134 2.14 10.60 -3.76
N GLU A 135 2.60 10.63 -2.54
CA GLU A 135 1.81 10.29 -1.35
C GLU A 135 0.67 11.29 -1.14
N TYR A 136 0.94 12.59 -1.33
CA TYR A 136 -0.10 13.62 -1.21
C TYR A 136 -1.15 13.48 -2.33
N MET A 137 -0.74 13.26 -3.58
CA MET A 137 -1.69 13.07 -4.69
C MET A 137 -2.53 11.80 -4.52
N ALA A 138 -1.97 10.78 -3.88
CA ALA A 138 -2.73 9.58 -3.55
C ALA A 138 -3.86 9.85 -2.54
N MET A 139 -3.57 10.66 -1.53
CA MET A 139 -4.57 11.08 -0.55
C MET A 139 -5.61 12.00 -1.19
N GLU A 140 -5.19 12.86 -2.07
CA GLU A 140 -6.07 13.74 -2.83
C GLU A 140 -7.05 12.94 -3.70
N LYS A 141 -6.53 11.96 -4.43
CA LYS A 141 -7.36 11.07 -5.26
C LYS A 141 -8.32 10.23 -4.41
N LEU A 142 -7.86 9.79 -3.24
CA LEU A 142 -8.72 9.10 -2.28
C LEU A 142 -9.87 9.99 -1.83
N TYR A 143 -9.58 11.25 -1.48
CA TYR A 143 -10.59 12.21 -1.07
C TYR A 143 -11.57 12.52 -2.21
N GLU A 144 -11.07 12.72 -3.44
CA GLU A 144 -11.90 12.91 -4.64
C GLU A 144 -12.86 11.74 -4.87
N LEU A 145 -12.38 10.51 -4.76
CA LEU A 145 -13.19 9.30 -4.94
C LEU A 145 -14.24 9.14 -3.84
N HIS A 146 -13.91 9.52 -2.60
CA HIS A 146 -14.83 9.50 -1.48
C HIS A 146 -15.96 10.52 -1.67
N GLU A 147 -15.63 11.78 -1.98
CA GLU A 147 -16.61 12.87 -2.08
C GLU A 147 -17.47 12.79 -3.36
N ASN A 148 -16.83 12.50 -4.49
CA ASN A 148 -17.42 12.66 -5.81
C ASN A 148 -17.59 11.35 -6.60
N GLY A 149 -16.93 10.27 -6.16
CA GLY A 149 -16.87 9.02 -6.92
C GLY A 149 -18.10 8.13 -6.79
N GLY A 150 -18.95 8.34 -5.77
CA GLY A 150 -20.11 7.51 -5.49
C GLY A 150 -19.75 6.05 -5.16
N TYR A 151 -18.55 5.82 -4.62
CA TYR A 151 -18.09 4.51 -4.16
C TYR A 151 -18.46 4.28 -2.70
N ASP A 152 -18.93 3.07 -2.39
CA ASP A 152 -19.19 2.63 -1.01
C ASP A 152 -17.91 2.21 -0.30
N LEU A 153 -16.90 1.74 -1.08
CA LEU A 153 -15.62 1.27 -0.58
C LEU A 153 -14.48 1.71 -1.50
N VAL A 154 -13.54 2.48 -0.96
CA VAL A 154 -12.29 2.87 -1.62
C VAL A 154 -11.13 2.14 -0.97
N VAL A 155 -10.45 1.27 -1.72
CA VAL A 155 -9.28 0.52 -1.23
C VAL A 155 -8.02 1.08 -1.84
N VAL A 156 -7.07 1.49 -1.00
CA VAL A 156 -5.80 2.11 -1.42
C VAL A 156 -4.63 1.14 -1.28
N ASP A 157 -3.99 0.81 -2.39
CA ASP A 157 -2.71 0.11 -2.44
C ASP A 157 -1.57 1.12 -2.39
N THR A 158 -0.94 1.25 -1.22
CA THR A 158 0.14 2.24 -1.03
C THR A 158 1.46 1.78 -1.65
N PRO A 159 2.35 2.70 -2.06
CA PRO A 159 3.66 2.36 -2.58
C PRO A 159 4.50 1.64 -1.51
N PRO A 160 5.55 0.92 -1.94
CA PRO A 160 6.50 0.31 -1.01
C PRO A 160 7.37 1.39 -0.37
N THR A 161 6.86 2.11 0.60
CA THR A 161 7.62 3.12 1.33
C THR A 161 8.33 2.48 2.52
N ARG A 162 9.62 2.75 2.66
CA ARG A 162 10.37 2.45 3.90
C ARG A 162 9.85 3.27 5.08
N HIS A 163 9.09 4.31 4.77
CA HIS A 163 8.45 5.23 5.69
C HIS A 163 6.96 5.30 5.35
N ALA A 164 6.20 4.31 5.76
CA ALA A 164 4.74 4.33 5.61
C ALA A 164 4.09 5.58 6.26
N LEU A 165 4.86 6.28 7.11
CA LEU A 165 4.55 7.58 7.67
C LEU A 165 4.62 8.73 6.66
N ASP A 166 5.40 8.58 5.57
CA ASP A 166 5.48 9.61 4.54
C ASP A 166 4.09 9.87 3.93
N PHE A 167 3.25 8.83 3.90
CA PHE A 167 1.87 8.95 3.47
C PHE A 167 1.06 9.88 4.41
N LEU A 168 1.13 9.68 5.73
CA LEU A 168 0.42 10.52 6.71
C LEU A 168 1.03 11.92 6.87
N ASP A 169 2.36 12.03 6.72
CA ASP A 169 3.06 13.30 6.85
C ASP A 169 2.94 14.18 5.59
N ALA A 170 2.49 13.63 4.45
CA ALA A 170 2.46 14.33 3.17
C ALA A 170 1.61 15.61 3.21
N PRO A 171 0.36 15.64 3.76
CA PRO A 171 -0.41 16.87 3.86
C PRO A 171 0.26 17.91 4.77
N GLN A 172 0.86 17.48 5.88
CA GLN A 172 1.58 18.36 6.79
C GLN A 172 2.85 18.93 6.16
N ARG A 173 3.54 18.17 5.30
CA ARG A 173 4.71 18.66 4.54
C ARG A 173 4.31 19.75 3.57
N LEU A 174 3.17 19.59 2.87
CA LEU A 174 2.63 20.62 2.00
C LEU A 174 2.30 21.89 2.79
N THR A 175 1.58 21.77 3.90
CA THR A 175 1.25 22.91 4.77
C THR A 175 2.51 23.62 5.27
N ARG A 176 3.52 22.88 5.74
CA ARG A 176 4.81 23.46 6.15
C ARG A 176 5.54 24.17 5.00
N LEU A 177 5.44 23.65 3.77
CA LEU A 177 6.00 24.29 2.57
C LEU A 177 5.29 25.62 2.31
N LEU A 178 3.96 25.64 2.32
CA LEU A 178 3.14 26.83 2.14
C LEU A 178 3.39 27.89 3.24
N ASP A 179 3.66 27.45 4.46
CA ASP A 179 3.96 28.34 5.61
C ASP A 179 5.40 28.85 5.66
N ASN A 180 6.28 28.30 4.80
CA ASN A 180 7.67 28.68 4.78
C ASN A 180 7.83 30.17 4.42
N ARG A 181 8.67 30.88 5.18
CA ARG A 181 8.92 32.33 4.96
C ARG A 181 9.43 32.66 3.57
N ILE A 182 10.25 31.78 2.99
CA ILE A 182 10.80 31.96 1.64
C ILE A 182 9.67 31.80 0.62
N PHE A 183 8.82 30.78 0.79
CA PHE A 183 7.65 30.55 -0.05
C PHE A 183 6.71 31.76 -0.04
N ARG A 184 6.28 32.20 1.14
CA ARG A 184 5.44 33.40 1.31
C ARG A 184 6.07 34.67 0.72
N MET A 185 7.40 34.81 0.78
CA MET A 185 8.08 35.96 0.21
C MET A 185 8.08 35.91 -1.34
N LEU A 186 8.19 34.73 -1.95
CA LEU A 186 8.10 34.55 -3.41
C LEU A 186 6.69 34.82 -3.94
N MET A 187 5.67 34.58 -3.12
CA MET A 187 4.25 34.81 -3.40
C MET A 187 3.81 36.26 -3.22
N MET A 188 4.64 37.13 -2.59
CA MET A 188 4.28 38.53 -2.38
C MET A 188 4.12 39.30 -3.68
N PRO A 189 3.05 40.15 -3.83
CA PRO A 189 2.85 41.01 -5.00
C PRO A 189 4.08 41.86 -5.27
N THR A 190 4.40 42.05 -6.54
CA THR A 190 5.64 42.71 -7.04
C THR A 190 5.94 44.07 -6.38
N ARG A 191 4.90 44.81 -6.00
CA ARG A 191 5.05 46.14 -5.36
C ARG A 191 5.51 46.04 -3.89
N ALA A 192 5.11 44.94 -3.16
CA ALA A 192 5.57 44.66 -1.80
C ALA A 192 6.98 44.05 -1.78
N TYR A 193 7.30 43.20 -2.76
CA TYR A 193 8.60 42.54 -2.91
C TYR A 193 9.76 43.56 -3.06
N LEU A 194 9.57 44.63 -3.87
CA LEU A 194 10.58 45.68 -4.05
C LEU A 194 10.84 46.52 -2.79
N ARG A 195 9.90 46.57 -1.86
CA ARG A 195 10.04 47.28 -0.57
C ARG A 195 10.64 46.45 0.57
N VAL A 196 10.46 45.14 0.54
CA VAL A 196 10.79 44.23 1.65
C VAL A 196 12.03 43.36 1.36
N ALA A 197 12.38 43.16 0.09
CA ALA A 197 13.57 42.39 -0.30
C ALA A 197 14.84 43.05 0.24
N SER A 198 15.35 42.53 1.35
CA SER A 198 16.61 42.98 1.93
C SER A 198 17.76 42.77 0.94
N ALA A 199 18.80 43.59 1.03
CA ALA A 199 20.01 43.47 0.20
C ALA A 199 20.61 42.04 0.28
N ALA A 200 20.36 41.30 1.35
CA ALA A 200 20.77 39.91 1.52
C ALA A 200 20.02 38.95 0.58
N VAL A 201 18.70 39.10 0.43
CA VAL A 201 17.88 38.29 -0.49
C VAL A 201 18.27 38.55 -1.94
N GLN A 202 18.48 39.81 -2.31
CA GLN A 202 18.93 40.16 -3.67
C GLN A 202 20.33 39.59 -3.96
N ARG A 203 21.24 39.57 -2.98
CA ARG A 203 22.55 38.92 -3.14
C ARG A 203 22.42 37.42 -3.29
N PHE A 204 21.56 36.77 -2.47
CA PHE A 204 21.27 35.33 -2.55
C PHE A 204 20.73 34.96 -3.93
N LEU A 205 19.68 35.63 -4.39
CA LEU A 205 19.10 35.39 -5.72
C LEU A 205 20.13 35.59 -6.85
N ARG A 206 20.97 36.64 -6.79
CA ARG A 206 22.06 36.83 -7.74
C ARG A 206 23.12 35.75 -7.69
N THR A 207 23.37 35.16 -6.52
CA THR A 207 24.34 34.07 -6.39
C THR A 207 23.77 32.80 -6.97
N VAL A 208 22.49 32.50 -6.67
CA VAL A 208 21.77 31.34 -7.22
C VAL A 208 21.61 31.45 -8.72
N SER A 209 21.27 32.65 -9.25
CA SER A 209 21.11 32.85 -10.69
C SER A 209 22.39 32.61 -11.49
N ARG A 210 23.57 32.82 -10.89
CA ARG A 210 24.86 32.54 -11.56
C ARG A 210 25.14 31.03 -11.67
N VAL A 211 24.55 30.20 -10.77
CA VAL A 211 24.77 28.74 -10.73
C VAL A 211 23.69 28.01 -11.54
N VAL A 212 22.44 28.45 -11.44
CA VAL A 212 21.27 27.74 -11.98
C VAL A 212 20.76 28.38 -13.28
N GLY A 213 21.15 29.63 -13.57
CA GLY A 213 20.66 30.43 -14.68
C GLY A 213 19.51 31.35 -14.28
N THR A 214 19.42 32.51 -14.96
CA THR A 214 18.37 33.51 -14.73
C THR A 214 17.01 33.01 -15.15
N GLU A 215 16.91 32.24 -16.23
CA GLU A 215 15.66 31.69 -16.77
C GLU A 215 14.93 30.77 -15.74
N VAL A 216 15.69 29.95 -15.01
CA VAL A 216 15.10 29.07 -13.99
C VAL A 216 14.51 29.87 -12.84
N ILE A 217 15.18 30.97 -12.44
CA ILE A 217 14.66 31.85 -11.38
C ILE A 217 13.39 32.56 -11.85
N ASP A 218 13.38 33.01 -13.09
CA ASP A 218 12.21 33.68 -13.68
C ASP A 218 11.02 32.71 -13.77
N ASP A 219 11.24 31.45 -14.17
CA ASP A 219 10.23 30.40 -14.17
C ASP A 219 9.69 30.11 -12.76
N VAL A 220 10.57 30.04 -11.75
CA VAL A 220 10.19 29.86 -10.33
C VAL A 220 9.32 31.02 -9.84
N VAL A 221 9.76 32.27 -10.09
CA VAL A 221 9.01 33.48 -9.70
C VAL A 221 7.66 33.55 -10.43
N ALA A 222 7.63 33.21 -11.72
CA ALA A 222 6.40 33.19 -12.51
C ALA A 222 5.40 32.11 -11.96
N PHE A 223 5.92 30.92 -11.61
CA PHE A 223 5.11 29.87 -10.98
C PHE A 223 4.47 30.36 -9.68
N PHE A 224 5.28 30.87 -8.75
CA PHE A 224 4.75 31.31 -7.45
C PHE A 224 3.75 32.46 -7.58
N ARG A 225 3.93 33.36 -8.53
CA ARG A 225 2.94 34.41 -8.83
C ARG A 225 1.64 33.85 -9.41
N ALA A 226 1.75 32.85 -10.26
CA ALA A 226 0.56 32.19 -10.80
C ALA A 226 -0.16 31.35 -9.74
N PHE A 227 0.53 30.92 -8.69
CA PHE A 227 -0.01 30.14 -7.58
C PHE A 227 -0.64 31.02 -6.46
N GLU A 228 -0.47 32.36 -6.55
CA GLU A 228 -1.05 33.31 -5.59
C GLU A 228 -2.58 33.15 -5.53
N GLY A 229 -3.13 33.11 -4.32
CA GLY A 229 -4.56 32.94 -4.06
C GLY A 229 -5.02 31.48 -3.86
N MET A 230 -4.20 30.49 -4.28
CA MET A 230 -4.55 29.05 -4.17
C MET A 230 -4.16 28.43 -2.83
N GLU A 231 -3.32 29.08 -2.02
CA GLU A 231 -2.68 28.49 -0.84
C GLU A 231 -3.69 28.08 0.23
N GLU A 232 -4.75 28.87 0.40
CA GLU A 232 -5.80 28.58 1.37
C GLU A 232 -6.56 27.33 0.97
N GLY A 233 -6.96 27.20 -0.30
CA GLY A 233 -7.62 26.03 -0.83
C GLY A 233 -6.78 24.74 -0.65
N PHE A 234 -5.50 24.80 -0.95
CA PHE A 234 -4.59 23.65 -0.73
C PHE A 234 -4.44 23.29 0.76
N ARG A 235 -4.41 24.30 1.64
CA ARG A 235 -4.31 24.08 3.09
C ARG A 235 -5.58 23.45 3.65
N ASP A 236 -6.73 23.98 3.28
CA ASP A 236 -8.03 23.45 3.70
C ASP A 236 -8.25 22.03 3.20
N ARG A 237 -7.84 21.77 1.97
CA ARG A 237 -7.89 20.43 1.40
C ARG A 237 -7.00 19.45 2.14
N ALA A 238 -5.76 19.84 2.44
CA ALA A 238 -4.85 19.01 3.23
C ALA A 238 -5.42 18.69 4.62
N ALA A 239 -6.10 19.64 5.27
CA ALA A 239 -6.77 19.43 6.53
C ALA A 239 -7.96 18.46 6.41
N SER A 240 -8.78 18.61 5.37
CA SER A 240 -9.92 17.72 5.09
C SER A 240 -9.49 16.28 4.84
N VAL A 241 -8.41 16.08 4.07
CA VAL A 241 -7.83 14.76 3.83
C VAL A 241 -7.37 14.09 5.13
N LEU A 242 -6.67 14.84 6.01
CA LEU A 242 -6.24 14.32 7.30
C LEU A 242 -7.42 13.95 8.20
N ALA A 243 -8.47 14.81 8.23
CA ALA A 243 -9.69 14.54 8.97
C ALA A 243 -10.37 13.24 8.50
N LEU A 244 -10.50 13.06 7.18
CA LEU A 244 -11.07 11.86 6.57
C LEU A 244 -10.31 10.58 6.96
N LEU A 245 -8.97 10.62 6.96
CA LEU A 245 -8.15 9.46 7.37
C LEU A 245 -8.25 9.14 8.86
N ALA A 246 -8.59 10.11 9.69
CA ALA A 246 -8.79 9.93 11.14
C ALA A 246 -10.23 9.54 11.51
N GLU A 247 -11.17 9.57 10.56
CA GLU A 247 -12.55 9.17 10.80
C GLU A 247 -12.67 7.66 11.02
N SER A 248 -13.71 7.27 11.77
CA SER A 248 -14.04 5.85 12.00
C SER A 248 -14.50 5.12 10.74
N SER A 249 -14.78 5.83 9.66
CA SER A 249 -15.08 5.32 8.32
C SER A 249 -13.83 4.86 7.56
N SER A 250 -12.64 5.21 8.04
CA SER A 250 -11.34 4.86 7.48
C SER A 250 -10.66 3.77 8.30
N SER A 251 -10.06 2.78 7.64
CA SER A 251 -9.35 1.67 8.26
C SER A 251 -7.95 1.51 7.67
N PHE A 252 -6.97 1.27 8.55
CA PHE A 252 -5.62 0.93 8.14
C PHE A 252 -5.37 -0.56 8.35
N VAL A 253 -4.98 -1.24 7.26
CA VAL A 253 -4.61 -2.65 7.24
C VAL A 253 -3.13 -2.78 6.95
N VAL A 254 -2.37 -3.25 7.94
CA VAL A 254 -0.94 -3.47 7.81
C VAL A 254 -0.68 -4.84 7.22
N VAL A 255 0.04 -4.89 6.11
CA VAL A 255 0.47 -6.12 5.46
C VAL A 255 1.95 -6.35 5.74
N SER A 256 2.28 -7.50 6.26
CA SER A 256 3.65 -7.91 6.60
C SER A 256 3.96 -9.29 6.01
N SER A 257 5.18 -9.75 6.18
CA SER A 257 5.60 -11.13 5.94
C SER A 257 6.24 -11.69 7.21
N PRO A 258 6.45 -13.01 7.35
CA PRO A 258 7.02 -13.59 8.57
C PRO A 258 8.51 -13.31 8.77
N ARG A 259 9.12 -12.51 7.89
CA ARG A 259 10.50 -12.06 8.03
C ARG A 259 10.60 -11.08 9.20
N ARG A 260 11.67 -11.22 9.98
CA ARG A 260 11.87 -10.41 11.19
C ARG A 260 11.85 -8.91 10.90
N ASP A 261 12.55 -8.48 9.85
CA ASP A 261 12.59 -7.08 9.43
C ASP A 261 11.20 -6.53 9.08
N ALA A 262 10.39 -7.31 8.35
CA ALA A 262 9.04 -6.91 7.97
C ALA A 262 8.08 -6.84 9.18
N VAL A 263 8.24 -7.74 10.15
CA VAL A 263 7.44 -7.73 11.39
C VAL A 263 7.82 -6.53 12.27
N GLU A 264 9.11 -6.22 12.40
CA GLU A 264 9.59 -5.07 13.16
C GLU A 264 9.12 -3.74 12.54
N GLU A 265 9.18 -3.61 11.20
CA GLU A 265 8.65 -2.44 10.48
C GLU A 265 7.12 -2.31 10.62
N ALA A 266 6.38 -3.44 10.54
CA ALA A 266 4.93 -3.41 10.72
C ALA A 266 4.54 -2.97 12.15
N ALA A 267 5.27 -3.42 13.16
CA ALA A 267 5.05 -3.01 14.55
C ALA A 267 5.35 -1.51 14.75
N PHE A 268 6.48 -1.04 14.22
CA PHE A 268 6.85 0.38 14.26
C PHE A 268 5.78 1.26 13.57
N PHE A 269 5.28 0.79 12.42
CA PHE A 269 4.24 1.51 11.70
C PHE A 269 2.93 1.59 12.50
N ALA A 270 2.51 0.50 13.12
CA ALA A 270 1.32 0.48 13.95
C ALA A 270 1.44 1.41 15.17
N GLU A 271 2.62 1.47 15.81
CA GLU A 271 2.89 2.41 16.91
C GLU A 271 2.76 3.87 16.45
N ARG A 272 3.31 4.19 15.27
CA ARG A 272 3.26 5.56 14.75
C ARG A 272 1.86 5.99 14.30
N LEU A 273 1.07 5.08 13.73
CA LEU A 273 -0.35 5.35 13.44
C LEU A 273 -1.11 5.66 14.74
N ALA A 274 -0.87 4.87 15.78
CA ALA A 274 -1.48 5.09 17.09
C ALA A 274 -1.08 6.43 17.73
N GLU A 275 0.15 6.92 17.55
CA GLU A 275 0.58 8.26 17.97
C GLU A 275 -0.17 9.40 17.26
N SER A 276 -0.75 9.12 16.09
CA SER A 276 -1.58 10.05 15.31
C SER A 276 -3.08 9.85 15.52
N ASP A 277 -3.47 9.09 16.56
CA ASP A 277 -4.85 8.70 16.84
C ASP A 277 -5.53 7.90 15.71
N ILE A 278 -4.74 7.24 14.86
CA ILE A 278 -5.22 6.40 13.76
C ILE A 278 -4.99 4.93 14.13
N PRO A 279 -6.04 4.18 14.49
CA PRO A 279 -5.89 2.79 14.87
C PRO A 279 -5.62 1.89 13.66
N VAL A 280 -4.71 0.93 13.83
CA VAL A 280 -4.60 -0.22 12.92
C VAL A 280 -5.73 -1.17 13.24
N GLU A 281 -6.62 -1.43 12.28
CA GLU A 281 -7.76 -2.33 12.44
C GLU A 281 -7.49 -3.73 11.90
N GLY A 282 -6.52 -3.88 10.98
CA GLY A 282 -6.12 -5.17 10.44
C GLY A 282 -4.62 -5.37 10.35
N LEU A 283 -4.15 -6.58 10.67
CA LEU A 283 -2.78 -7.02 10.47
C LEU A 283 -2.79 -8.34 9.70
N ILE A 284 -2.21 -8.35 8.51
CA ILE A 284 -2.14 -9.53 7.65
C ILE A 284 -0.68 -9.95 7.51
N VAL A 285 -0.34 -11.13 8.00
CA VAL A 285 0.98 -11.74 7.77
C VAL A 285 0.87 -12.67 6.58
N ASN A 286 1.40 -12.23 5.45
CA ASN A 286 1.33 -12.93 4.19
C ASN A 286 2.56 -13.82 3.96
N ARG A 287 2.42 -14.89 3.17
CA ARG A 287 3.50 -15.84 2.80
C ARG A 287 4.09 -16.60 3.98
N VAL A 288 3.26 -16.99 4.93
CA VAL A 288 3.68 -17.82 6.06
C VAL A 288 3.91 -19.25 5.58
N HIS A 289 5.07 -19.83 5.87
CA HIS A 289 5.34 -21.21 5.48
C HIS A 289 4.45 -22.18 6.26
N PRO A 290 3.73 -23.06 5.54
CA PRO A 290 2.88 -24.06 6.19
C PRO A 290 3.74 -25.10 6.94
N SER A 291 3.22 -25.56 8.08
CA SER A 291 3.81 -26.67 8.82
C SER A 291 3.22 -27.97 8.30
N PHE A 292 3.94 -28.70 7.46
CA PHE A 292 3.49 -29.99 6.94
C PHE A 292 3.70 -31.11 7.98
N GLY A 293 2.63 -31.81 8.34
CA GLY A 293 2.67 -32.91 9.30
C GLY A 293 2.87 -32.48 10.76
N GLU A 294 3.00 -33.44 11.67
CA GLU A 294 3.14 -33.22 13.12
C GLU A 294 4.55 -33.47 13.65
N GLU A 295 5.39 -34.20 12.90
CA GLU A 295 6.72 -34.59 13.34
C GLU A 295 7.69 -33.40 13.34
N GLY A 296 8.40 -33.19 14.46
CA GLY A 296 9.35 -32.08 14.62
C GLY A 296 10.61 -32.25 13.75
N VAL A 297 11.35 -31.15 13.55
CA VAL A 297 12.57 -31.07 12.75
C VAL A 297 13.58 -32.17 13.10
N HIS A 298 13.77 -32.42 14.41
CA HIS A 298 14.73 -33.42 14.88
C HIS A 298 14.37 -34.85 14.42
N GLY A 299 13.09 -35.25 14.53
CA GLY A 299 12.62 -36.55 14.10
C GLY A 299 12.76 -36.72 12.58
N LEU A 300 12.39 -35.68 11.79
CA LEU A 300 12.53 -35.73 10.34
C LEU A 300 14.00 -35.86 9.89
N ARG A 301 14.93 -35.17 10.56
CA ARG A 301 16.36 -35.28 10.28
C ARG A 301 16.90 -36.67 10.65
N ALA A 302 16.52 -37.23 11.78
CA ALA A 302 16.90 -38.58 12.18
C ALA A 302 16.43 -39.63 11.17
N ARG A 303 15.20 -39.49 10.61
CA ARG A 303 14.71 -40.35 9.52
C ARG A 303 15.52 -40.21 8.24
N ALA A 304 15.84 -38.96 7.85
CA ALA A 304 16.69 -38.70 6.69
C ALA A 304 18.06 -39.38 6.81
N GLU A 305 18.71 -39.27 7.97
CA GLU A 305 20.01 -39.88 8.27
C GLU A 305 19.92 -41.42 8.26
N THR A 306 18.84 -42.00 8.86
CA THR A 306 18.62 -43.43 8.86
C THR A 306 18.49 -43.97 7.42
N LEU A 307 17.77 -43.23 6.55
CA LEU A 307 17.62 -43.62 5.14
C LEU A 307 18.91 -43.46 4.35
N ALA A 308 19.70 -42.43 4.66
CA ALA A 308 21.03 -42.26 4.05
C ALA A 308 21.99 -43.40 4.43
N ALA A 309 21.96 -43.83 5.69
CA ALA A 309 22.72 -45.00 6.14
C ALA A 309 22.28 -46.30 5.43
N LYS A 310 20.97 -46.54 5.29
CA LYS A 310 20.42 -47.68 4.54
C LYS A 310 20.82 -47.65 3.05
N LYS A 311 20.86 -46.46 2.43
CA LYS A 311 21.38 -46.28 1.06
C LYS A 311 22.82 -46.74 0.96
N ALA A 312 23.68 -46.32 1.89
CA ALA A 312 25.11 -46.72 1.90
C ALA A 312 25.27 -48.21 2.09
N GLU A 313 24.46 -48.88 2.86
CA GLU A 313 24.44 -50.35 3.05
C GLU A 313 23.95 -51.05 1.79
N ALA A 314 22.79 -50.62 1.23
CA ALA A 314 22.22 -51.18 0.01
C ALA A 314 23.19 -51.02 -1.22
N ALA A 315 23.87 -49.91 -1.32
CA ALA A 315 24.87 -49.69 -2.37
C ALA A 315 26.08 -50.62 -2.28
N ARG A 316 26.49 -51.00 -1.06
CA ARG A 316 27.54 -51.99 -0.81
C ARG A 316 27.06 -53.42 -1.16
N ALA A 317 25.77 -53.69 -0.99
CA ALA A 317 25.17 -55.00 -1.30
C ALA A 317 24.71 -55.15 -2.76
N ALA A 318 24.97 -54.14 -3.64
CA ALA A 318 24.49 -54.06 -5.02
C ALA A 318 22.99 -54.31 -5.22
N GLY A 319 22.16 -53.82 -4.25
CA GLY A 319 20.71 -54.02 -4.23
C GLY A 319 19.92 -52.81 -4.76
N ASP A 320 18.75 -53.05 -5.37
CA ASP A 320 17.86 -52.00 -5.97
C ASP A 320 17.26 -51.01 -4.95
N GLY A 321 17.41 -51.24 -3.67
CA GLY A 321 16.84 -50.39 -2.59
C GLY A 321 17.54 -49.02 -2.40
N ALA A 322 18.78 -48.86 -2.97
CA ALA A 322 19.57 -47.66 -2.75
C ALA A 322 18.92 -46.38 -3.33
N ALA A 323 18.32 -46.48 -4.53
CA ALA A 323 17.69 -45.34 -5.21
C ALA A 323 16.39 -44.88 -4.51
N SER A 324 15.62 -45.81 -3.93
CA SER A 324 14.39 -45.50 -3.16
C SER A 324 14.71 -44.88 -1.80
N ALA A 325 15.72 -45.41 -1.10
CA ALA A 325 16.20 -44.88 0.18
C ALA A 325 16.76 -43.46 0.02
N ASP A 326 17.46 -43.17 -1.08
CA ASP A 326 18.00 -41.86 -1.40
C ASP A 326 16.91 -40.84 -1.64
N ARG A 327 15.89 -41.14 -2.45
CA ARG A 327 14.75 -40.27 -2.71
C ARG A 327 13.96 -39.98 -1.44
N LEU A 328 13.63 -40.98 -0.64
CA LEU A 328 12.93 -40.80 0.62
C LEU A 328 13.78 -40.02 1.64
N GLY A 329 15.05 -40.28 1.76
CA GLY A 329 15.96 -39.52 2.60
C GLY A 329 16.01 -38.07 2.23
N GLY A 330 16.10 -37.75 0.92
CA GLY A 330 16.04 -36.39 0.40
C GLY A 330 14.71 -35.68 0.70
N LEU A 331 13.58 -36.40 0.59
CA LEU A 331 12.25 -35.83 0.94
C LEU A 331 12.15 -35.50 2.42
N TYR A 332 12.62 -36.37 3.32
CA TYR A 332 12.63 -36.08 4.75
C TYR A 332 13.58 -34.95 5.14
N ALA A 333 14.73 -34.84 4.50
CA ALA A 333 15.65 -33.70 4.69
C ALA A 333 15.00 -32.39 4.26
N ASN A 334 14.41 -32.34 3.06
CA ASN A 334 13.68 -31.17 2.57
C ASN A 334 12.52 -30.78 3.51
N LEU A 335 11.74 -31.76 3.97
CA LEU A 335 10.63 -31.53 4.89
C LEU A 335 11.14 -30.96 6.23
N ALA A 336 12.29 -31.45 6.74
CA ALA A 336 12.92 -30.92 7.94
C ALA A 336 13.34 -29.45 7.75
N ASP A 337 13.89 -29.09 6.60
CA ASP A 337 14.30 -27.72 6.30
C ASP A 337 13.09 -26.79 6.19
N PHE A 338 12.01 -27.20 5.49
CA PHE A 338 10.75 -26.44 5.45
C PHE A 338 10.16 -26.27 6.86
N ARG A 339 10.15 -27.31 7.66
CA ARG A 339 9.67 -27.25 9.04
C ARG A 339 10.49 -26.28 9.90
N GLN A 340 11.81 -26.29 9.74
CA GLN A 340 12.70 -25.37 10.45
C GLN A 340 12.43 -23.91 10.05
N VAL A 341 12.12 -23.63 8.78
CA VAL A 341 11.71 -22.30 8.36
C VAL A 341 10.40 -21.90 9.02
N ALA A 342 9.37 -22.75 8.95
CA ALA A 342 8.07 -22.50 9.56
C ALA A 342 8.15 -22.31 11.08
N GLU A 343 9.03 -23.04 11.80
CA GLU A 343 9.26 -22.86 13.24
C GLU A 343 9.93 -21.53 13.56
N ARG A 344 10.92 -21.10 12.78
CA ARG A 344 11.53 -19.77 12.93
C ARG A 344 10.52 -18.64 12.68
N GLU A 345 9.70 -18.77 11.65
CA GLU A 345 8.66 -17.78 11.34
C GLU A 345 7.65 -17.68 12.49
N ARG A 346 7.17 -18.82 13.02
CA ARG A 346 6.30 -18.83 14.20
C ARG A 346 6.94 -18.13 15.41
N HIS A 347 8.22 -18.32 15.61
CA HIS A 347 8.95 -17.62 16.69
C HIS A 347 8.99 -16.09 16.46
N HIS A 348 9.23 -15.64 15.23
CA HIS A 348 9.18 -14.20 14.89
C HIS A 348 7.77 -13.61 15.06
N LEU A 349 6.75 -14.42 14.77
CA LEU A 349 5.33 -14.03 14.89
C LEU A 349 4.80 -14.18 16.33
N ALA A 350 5.55 -14.81 17.22
CA ALA A 350 5.16 -14.90 18.63
C ALA A 350 4.99 -13.49 19.21
N GLY A 351 3.82 -13.22 19.77
CA GLY A 351 3.48 -11.90 20.31
C GLY A 351 3.00 -10.87 19.31
N VAL A 352 2.98 -11.16 17.99
CA VAL A 352 2.40 -10.24 16.98
C VAL A 352 0.94 -9.94 17.31
N LYS A 353 0.15 -10.96 17.61
CA LYS A 353 -1.26 -10.82 18.01
C LYS A 353 -1.43 -9.96 19.25
N ALA A 354 -0.56 -10.12 20.26
CA ALA A 354 -0.61 -9.32 21.47
C ALA A 354 -0.27 -7.84 21.22
N ARG A 355 0.66 -7.58 20.30
CA ARG A 355 1.02 -6.21 19.90
C ARG A 355 0.00 -5.55 18.96
N ALA A 356 -0.72 -6.34 18.18
CA ALA A 356 -1.80 -5.86 17.34
C ALA A 356 -3.01 -5.30 18.12
N GLY A 357 -3.08 -5.56 19.42
CA GLY A 357 -4.13 -5.04 20.29
C GLY A 357 -5.51 -5.55 19.89
N ARG A 358 -6.36 -4.64 19.39
CA ARG A 358 -7.75 -4.95 18.97
C ARG A 358 -7.87 -5.22 17.47
N ALA A 359 -6.80 -5.10 16.70
CA ALA A 359 -6.81 -5.33 15.27
C ALA A 359 -7.12 -6.79 14.92
N ALA A 360 -7.85 -7.00 13.84
CA ALA A 360 -8.00 -8.33 13.24
C ALA A 360 -6.64 -8.85 12.79
N VAL A 361 -6.31 -10.11 13.04
CA VAL A 361 -5.04 -10.70 12.60
C VAL A 361 -5.32 -11.94 11.74
N ALA A 362 -4.78 -11.95 10.52
CA ALA A 362 -4.82 -13.10 9.63
C ALA A 362 -3.43 -13.55 9.20
N TYR A 363 -3.31 -14.84 8.90
CA TYR A 363 -2.11 -15.46 8.37
C TYR A 363 -2.45 -16.10 7.03
N VAL A 364 -1.84 -15.59 5.95
CA VAL A 364 -2.00 -16.15 4.61
C VAL A 364 -0.79 -17.03 4.32
N PRO A 365 -0.98 -18.32 4.00
CA PRO A 365 0.14 -19.21 3.72
C PRO A 365 0.85 -18.84 2.43
N PHE A 366 2.07 -19.32 2.28
CA PHE A 366 2.78 -19.31 1.02
C PHE A 366 2.03 -20.24 0.05
N LEU A 367 1.36 -19.64 -0.93
CA LEU A 367 0.55 -20.37 -1.92
C LEU A 367 1.45 -21.10 -2.92
N SER A 368 0.94 -22.19 -3.48
CA SER A 368 1.66 -23.00 -4.49
C SER A 368 1.76 -22.32 -5.84
N ARG A 369 0.99 -21.25 -6.07
CA ARG A 369 0.98 -20.45 -7.31
C ARG A 369 0.98 -18.96 -6.99
N ASP A 370 1.48 -18.18 -7.91
CA ASP A 370 1.41 -16.73 -7.84
C ASP A 370 -0.04 -16.24 -8.07
N VAL A 371 -0.37 -15.06 -7.53
CA VAL A 371 -1.71 -14.49 -7.60
C VAL A 371 -1.80 -13.54 -8.81
N TYR A 372 -2.38 -14.04 -9.91
CA TYR A 372 -2.55 -13.31 -11.17
C TYR A 372 -3.99 -13.30 -11.70
N ASP A 373 -4.93 -13.90 -10.98
CA ASP A 373 -6.32 -14.02 -11.40
C ASP A 373 -7.28 -13.94 -10.21
N PHE A 374 -8.56 -13.83 -10.51
CA PHE A 374 -9.61 -13.74 -9.49
C PHE A 374 -9.78 -15.01 -8.66
N ASP A 375 -9.46 -16.19 -9.21
CA ASP A 375 -9.50 -17.45 -8.45
C ASP A 375 -8.42 -17.47 -7.38
N ALA A 376 -7.22 -16.99 -7.69
CA ALA A 376 -6.15 -16.86 -6.71
C ALA A 376 -6.42 -15.75 -5.68
N LEU A 377 -7.08 -14.64 -6.08
CA LEU A 377 -7.56 -13.63 -5.14
C LEU A 377 -8.61 -14.22 -4.19
N ALA A 378 -9.56 -15.00 -4.70
CA ALA A 378 -10.56 -15.70 -3.88
C ALA A 378 -9.90 -16.71 -2.92
N GLU A 379 -8.82 -17.38 -3.32
CA GLU A 379 -8.03 -18.25 -2.45
C GLU A 379 -7.42 -17.46 -1.28
N VAL A 380 -6.83 -16.30 -1.52
CA VAL A 380 -6.33 -15.40 -0.45
C VAL A 380 -7.48 -14.92 0.44
N GLY A 381 -8.62 -14.53 -0.14
CA GLY A 381 -9.80 -14.06 0.59
C GLY A 381 -10.29 -15.08 1.63
N ARG A 382 -10.20 -16.39 1.34
CA ARG A 382 -10.56 -17.46 2.29
C ARG A 382 -9.76 -17.47 3.58
N TYR A 383 -8.61 -16.82 3.64
CA TYR A 383 -7.83 -16.67 4.86
C TYR A 383 -8.16 -15.41 5.65
N LEU A 384 -8.86 -14.46 5.03
CA LEU A 384 -9.18 -13.16 5.62
C LEU A 384 -10.63 -13.12 6.14
N PHE A 385 -11.59 -13.68 5.42
CA PHE A 385 -13.02 -13.52 5.67
C PHE A 385 -13.68 -14.79 6.22
N ALA A 386 -14.67 -14.63 7.10
CA ALA A 386 -15.26 -15.73 7.86
C ALA A 386 -16.17 -16.66 7.04
N THR A 387 -16.60 -16.24 5.85
CA THR A 387 -17.37 -17.08 4.91
C THR A 387 -16.55 -18.21 4.27
N ALA A 388 -15.25 -18.27 4.55
CA ALA A 388 -14.36 -19.29 4.04
C ALA A 388 -14.32 -20.54 4.95
N PRO A 389 -14.44 -21.76 4.39
CA PRO A 389 -14.29 -22.97 5.18
C PRO A 389 -12.86 -23.14 5.69
N ALA A 390 -12.79 -23.44 6.99
CA ALA A 390 -11.65 -23.98 7.73
C ALA A 390 -10.31 -23.24 7.68
N ARG A 391 -10.11 -22.50 8.75
CA ARG A 391 -8.83 -22.06 9.28
C ARG A 391 -7.79 -23.17 9.26
N VAL A 392 -6.73 -23.04 8.49
CA VAL A 392 -5.46 -23.65 8.87
C VAL A 392 -4.87 -22.77 9.96
N VAL A 393 -5.33 -22.96 11.20
CA VAL A 393 -4.64 -22.43 12.38
C VAL A 393 -3.28 -23.12 12.40
N PRO A 394 -2.15 -22.40 12.44
CA PRO A 394 -0.90 -23.04 12.83
C PRO A 394 -1.15 -23.60 14.22
N GLY A 395 -1.13 -24.92 14.38
CA GLY A 395 -1.52 -25.65 15.58
C GLY A 395 -0.99 -24.97 16.83
N GLY A 396 -1.89 -24.90 17.84
CA GLY A 396 -1.61 -24.40 19.17
C GLY A 396 -0.53 -25.22 19.88
#